data_6af891bd5d81404c8a0d3f57f0fcea76
#
_entry.id   6af891bd5d81404c8a0d3f57f0fcea76
#
_cell.length_a   1.000
_cell.length_b   1.000
_cell.length_c   1.000
_cell.angle_alpha   90.00
_cell.angle_beta   90.00
_cell.angle_gamma   90.00
#
_symmetry.space_group_name_H-M   'P 1'
#
loop_
_entity.id
_entity.type
_entity.pdbx_description
1 polymer ?
#
loop_
_entity_poly.entity_id
_entity_poly.type
_entity_poly.pdbx_seq_one_letter_code
_entity_poly.pdbx_strand_id
1 'polypeptide(L)'
;MVQLDAVTQRLSGVNVNESLTRSALGLRNFEARRASGIGTFITREQIVARGSSRLSDLLRTTRGVNVVRGKVRFAAYNAGSRSTSCQPDIWLDGTRSQGMEIDELPSNTVEAMELYPYFSTIPIEFQRIGANTTPCGTIVVWTRIPNGRQP
;
A
#
# COMPACT_ATOMS: atom_id res chain seq x y z
N MET A 1 23.40 20.29 32.51
CA MET A 1 21.96 20.59 32.32
C MET A 1 21.59 20.80 30.87
N VAL A 2 22.40 21.45 30.07
CA VAL A 2 22.17 21.62 28.62
C VAL A 2 22.14 20.27 27.87
N GLN A 3 22.82 19.25 28.36
CA GLN A 3 22.83 17.91 27.76
C GLN A 3 21.50 17.15 27.91
N LEU A 4 20.73 17.36 28.98
CA LEU A 4 19.44 16.71 29.20
C LEU A 4 18.36 17.23 28.26
N ASP A 5 18.33 18.52 27.99
CA ASP A 5 17.36 19.11 27.04
C ASP A 5 17.66 18.67 25.61
N ALA A 6 18.92 18.57 25.23
CA ALA A 6 19.34 18.06 23.92
C ALA A 6 18.95 16.58 23.71
N VAL A 7 19.04 15.74 24.75
CA VAL A 7 18.61 14.33 24.71
C VAL A 7 17.09 14.21 24.58
N THR A 8 16.33 15.04 25.30
CA THR A 8 14.87 15.06 25.20
C THR A 8 14.38 15.48 23.81
N GLN A 9 14.99 16.49 23.22
CA GLN A 9 14.70 16.92 21.85
C GLN A 9 15.05 15.86 20.82
N ARG A 10 16.14 15.11 21.00
CA ARG A 10 16.51 13.99 20.13
C ARG A 10 15.49 12.84 20.20
N LEU A 11 14.94 12.51 21.36
CA LEU A 11 13.94 11.46 21.51
C LEU A 11 12.62 11.85 20.82
N SER A 12 12.17 13.08 20.90
CA SER A 12 10.99 13.58 20.17
C SER A 12 11.23 13.58 18.65
N GLY A 13 12.44 13.95 18.19
CA GLY A 13 12.82 13.94 16.78
C GLY A 13 12.98 12.53 16.20
N VAL A 14 13.40 11.54 17.00
CA VAL A 14 13.58 10.15 16.57
C VAL A 14 12.26 9.52 16.13
N ASN A 15 11.14 9.73 16.83
CA ASN A 15 9.85 9.15 16.46
C ASN A 15 9.33 9.69 15.11
N VAL A 16 9.48 10.98 14.85
CA VAL A 16 9.12 11.59 13.56
C VAL A 16 10.07 11.10 12.46
N ASN A 17 11.36 11.02 12.74
CA ASN A 17 12.35 10.54 11.78
C ASN A 17 12.21 9.06 11.44
N GLU A 18 11.81 8.20 12.39
CA GLU A 18 11.52 6.79 12.10
C GLU A 18 10.37 6.62 11.12
N SER A 19 9.28 7.36 11.31
CA SER A 19 8.13 7.36 10.40
C SER A 19 8.54 7.81 9.00
N LEU A 20 9.24 8.94 8.89
CA LEU A 20 9.73 9.45 7.61
C LEU A 20 10.74 8.50 6.95
N THR A 21 11.64 7.91 7.72
CA THR A 21 12.62 6.95 7.23
C THR A 21 11.95 5.68 6.72
N ARG A 22 10.92 5.19 7.41
CA ARG A 22 10.15 4.02 6.98
C ARG A 22 9.44 4.25 5.65
N SER A 23 8.79 5.40 5.49
CA SER A 23 8.15 5.78 4.23
C SER A 23 9.16 5.96 3.11
N ALA A 24 10.30 6.59 3.38
CA ALA A 24 11.36 6.78 2.39
C ALA A 24 12.00 5.44 1.95
N LEU A 25 12.25 4.53 2.88
CA LEU A 25 12.74 3.18 2.59
C LEU A 25 11.69 2.38 1.80
N GLY A 26 10.44 2.49 2.18
CA GLY A 26 9.33 1.87 1.48
C GLY A 26 9.24 2.31 0.02
N LEU A 27 9.39 3.60 -0.24
CA LEU A 27 9.39 4.16 -1.60
C LEU A 27 10.62 3.73 -2.42
N ARG A 28 11.79 3.62 -1.81
CA ARG A 28 12.97 3.04 -2.50
C ARG A 28 12.73 1.59 -2.89
N ASN A 29 12.18 0.81 -1.97
CA ASN A 29 11.84 -0.59 -2.22
C ASN A 29 10.71 -0.72 -3.25
N PHE A 30 9.78 0.24 -3.29
CA PHE A 30 8.75 0.35 -4.32
C PHE A 30 9.38 0.43 -5.73
N GLU A 31 10.35 1.30 -5.94
CA GLU A 31 11.02 1.42 -7.24
C GLU A 31 11.77 0.14 -7.62
N ALA A 32 12.41 -0.53 -6.67
CA ALA A 32 13.08 -1.81 -6.92
C ALA A 32 12.07 -2.91 -7.30
N ARG A 33 10.93 -2.99 -6.61
CA ARG A 33 9.86 -3.94 -6.95
C ARG A 33 9.21 -3.61 -8.28
N ARG A 34 8.98 -2.34 -8.57
CA ARG A 34 8.46 -1.88 -9.85
C ARG A 34 9.37 -2.29 -11.01
N ALA A 35 10.68 -2.14 -10.84
CA ALA A 35 11.67 -2.55 -11.83
C ALA A 35 11.66 -4.06 -12.09
N SER A 36 11.29 -4.88 -11.10
CA SER A 36 11.15 -6.34 -11.27
C SER A 36 9.97 -6.74 -12.15
N GLY A 37 8.98 -5.84 -12.30
CA GLY A 37 7.81 -6.08 -13.14
C GLY A 37 6.77 -7.06 -12.59
N ILE A 38 6.92 -7.51 -11.34
CA ILE A 38 5.97 -8.44 -10.69
C ILE A 38 4.98 -7.61 -9.88
N GLY A 39 3.72 -7.60 -10.33
CA GLY A 39 2.65 -6.79 -9.73
C GLY A 39 2.22 -5.64 -10.63
N THR A 40 1.29 -4.84 -10.15
CA THR A 40 0.86 -3.60 -10.80
C THR A 40 1.25 -2.41 -9.92
N PHE A 41 1.86 -1.42 -10.53
CA PHE A 41 2.42 -0.27 -9.83
C PHE A 41 1.76 1.01 -10.32
N ILE A 42 1.25 1.82 -9.41
CA ILE A 42 0.61 3.10 -9.70
C ILE A 42 1.43 4.19 -9.02
N THR A 43 1.94 5.11 -9.82
CA THR A 43 2.77 6.23 -9.33
C THR A 43 1.93 7.46 -9.05
N ARG A 44 2.53 8.44 -8.36
CA ARG A 44 1.89 9.72 -8.08
C ARG A 44 1.44 10.41 -9.37
N GLU A 45 2.26 10.40 -10.40
CA GLU A 45 1.95 11.02 -11.69
C GLU A 45 0.68 10.40 -12.31
N GLN A 46 0.54 9.08 -12.21
CA GLN A 46 -0.64 8.38 -12.71
C GLN A 46 -1.89 8.70 -11.89
N ILE A 47 -1.75 8.83 -10.56
CA ILE A 47 -2.86 9.24 -9.68
C ILE A 47 -3.35 10.64 -10.06
N VAL A 48 -2.43 11.58 -10.21
CA VAL A 48 -2.72 12.96 -10.59
C VAL A 48 -3.32 13.04 -11.99
N ALA A 49 -2.73 12.35 -12.95
CA ALA A 49 -3.17 12.37 -14.36
C ALA A 49 -4.61 11.85 -14.54
N ARG A 50 -5.02 10.88 -13.75
CA ARG A 50 -6.40 10.34 -13.79
C ARG A 50 -7.42 11.23 -13.09
N GLY A 51 -6.98 12.10 -12.18
CA GLY A 51 -7.84 13.08 -11.50
C GLY A 51 -8.99 12.49 -10.67
N SER A 52 -8.90 11.20 -10.33
CA SER A 52 -9.94 10.53 -9.56
C SER A 52 -9.89 10.95 -8.10
N SER A 53 -11.04 11.29 -7.54
CA SER A 53 -11.19 11.55 -6.10
C SER A 53 -11.12 10.27 -5.27
N ARG A 54 -11.48 9.14 -5.87
CA ARG A 54 -11.49 7.81 -5.23
C ARG A 54 -10.38 6.93 -5.77
N LEU A 55 -9.66 6.28 -4.87
CA LEU A 55 -8.61 5.34 -5.25
C LEU A 55 -9.17 4.10 -5.97
N SER A 56 -10.36 3.63 -5.58
CA SER A 56 -11.00 2.50 -6.24
C SER A 56 -11.23 2.73 -7.75
N ASP A 57 -11.50 3.96 -8.15
CA ASP A 57 -11.71 4.28 -9.57
C ASP A 57 -10.42 4.13 -10.38
N LEU A 58 -9.25 4.38 -9.78
CA LEU A 58 -7.95 4.16 -10.42
C LEU A 58 -7.73 2.67 -10.73
N LEU A 59 -8.31 1.81 -9.92
CA LEU A 59 -8.09 0.36 -9.98
C LEU A 59 -9.01 -0.38 -10.94
N ARG A 60 -10.07 0.29 -11.45
CA ARG A 60 -11.06 -0.33 -12.36
C ARG A 60 -10.46 -0.91 -13.64
N THR A 61 -9.37 -0.32 -14.11
CA THR A 61 -8.69 -0.78 -15.33
C THR A 61 -7.56 -1.77 -15.07
N THR A 62 -7.34 -2.13 -13.80
CA THR A 62 -6.29 -3.05 -13.42
C THR A 62 -6.74 -4.50 -13.59
N ARG A 63 -5.91 -5.29 -14.26
CA ARG A 63 -6.20 -6.70 -14.49
C ARG A 63 -6.32 -7.48 -13.17
N GLY A 64 -7.36 -8.29 -13.05
CA GLY A 64 -7.61 -9.09 -11.84
C GLY A 64 -8.28 -8.32 -10.70
N VAL A 65 -8.64 -7.08 -10.93
CA VAL A 65 -9.32 -6.21 -9.95
C VAL A 65 -10.75 -5.96 -10.37
N ASN A 66 -11.68 -6.17 -9.44
CA ASN A 66 -13.08 -5.82 -9.58
C ASN A 66 -13.44 -4.72 -8.58
N VAL A 67 -14.15 -3.71 -9.02
CA VAL A 67 -14.65 -2.65 -8.15
C VAL A 67 -16.16 -2.66 -8.16
N VAL A 68 -16.76 -3.02 -7.04
CA VAL A 68 -18.21 -3.11 -6.86
C VAL A 68 -18.62 -2.16 -5.74
N ARG A 69 -19.42 -1.14 -6.07
CA ARG A 69 -19.92 -0.13 -5.12
C ARG A 69 -18.77 0.52 -4.30
N GLY A 70 -17.67 0.86 -4.97
CA GLY A 70 -16.49 1.46 -4.33
C GLY A 70 -15.62 0.49 -3.53
N LYS A 71 -15.99 -0.78 -3.47
CA LYS A 71 -15.20 -1.81 -2.79
C LYS A 71 -14.34 -2.55 -3.79
N VAL A 72 -13.04 -2.60 -3.51
CA VAL A 72 -12.07 -3.32 -4.33
C VAL A 72 -12.07 -4.79 -3.95
N ARG A 73 -12.16 -5.65 -4.95
CA ARG A 73 -12.10 -7.10 -4.80
C ARG A 73 -11.14 -7.68 -5.84
N PHE A 74 -10.38 -8.67 -5.46
CA PHE A 74 -9.55 -9.40 -6.38
C PHE A 74 -10.26 -10.66 -6.89
N ALA A 75 -9.98 -11.03 -8.13
CA ALA A 75 -10.44 -12.29 -8.66
C ALA A 75 -9.74 -13.44 -7.91
N ALA A 76 -10.50 -14.19 -7.13
CA ALA A 76 -9.95 -15.34 -6.42
C ALA A 76 -9.71 -16.47 -7.40
N TYR A 77 -8.47 -16.83 -7.62
CA TYR A 77 -8.11 -18.03 -8.37
C TYR A 77 -8.00 -19.22 -7.41
N ASN A 78 -9.15 -19.75 -7.02
CA ASN A 78 -9.19 -21.02 -6.30
C ASN A 78 -9.86 -22.06 -7.18
N ALA A 79 -9.08 -23.02 -7.64
CA ALA A 79 -9.60 -24.20 -8.29
C ALA A 79 -10.59 -24.90 -7.33
N GLY A 80 -11.88 -24.84 -7.64
CA GLY A 80 -12.95 -25.44 -6.85
C GLY A 80 -13.81 -24.49 -5.99
N SER A 81 -13.48 -23.22 -5.86
CA SER A 81 -14.34 -22.25 -5.18
C SER A 81 -15.26 -21.55 -6.17
N ARG A 82 -16.56 -21.49 -5.84
CA ARG A 82 -17.55 -20.70 -6.60
C ARG A 82 -17.46 -19.19 -6.31
N SER A 83 -16.60 -18.78 -5.37
CA SER A 83 -16.37 -17.36 -5.09
C SER A 83 -15.36 -16.80 -6.09
N THR A 84 -15.84 -15.91 -6.95
CA THR A 84 -15.03 -15.31 -7.99
C THR A 84 -14.33 -14.03 -7.54
N SER A 85 -14.50 -13.62 -6.27
CA SER A 85 -13.90 -12.41 -5.74
C SER A 85 -13.65 -12.50 -4.25
N CYS A 86 -12.56 -11.87 -3.81
CA CYS A 86 -12.18 -11.80 -2.40
C CYS A 86 -11.67 -10.41 -2.03
N GLN A 87 -11.71 -10.09 -0.75
CA GLN A 87 -11.20 -8.82 -0.22
C GLN A 87 -9.68 -8.89 -0.05
N PRO A 88 -8.90 -7.99 -0.70
CA PRO A 88 -7.45 -7.96 -0.52
C PRO A 88 -7.08 -7.43 0.87
N ASP A 89 -5.89 -7.81 1.34
CA ASP A 89 -5.26 -7.14 2.48
C ASP A 89 -4.72 -5.78 2.06
N ILE A 90 -4.92 -4.77 2.89
CA ILE A 90 -4.35 -3.44 2.67
C ILE A 90 -3.20 -3.21 3.64
N TRP A 91 -2.07 -2.80 3.09
CA TRP A 91 -0.89 -2.39 3.84
C TRP A 91 -0.66 -0.90 3.62
N LEU A 92 -0.60 -0.15 4.71
CA LEU A 92 -0.37 1.29 4.70
C LEU A 92 1.00 1.58 5.29
N ASP A 93 1.89 2.16 4.48
CA ASP A 93 3.27 2.46 4.87
C ASP A 93 4.00 1.29 5.55
N GLY A 94 3.80 0.09 5.00
CA GLY A 94 4.42 -1.14 5.49
C GLY A 94 3.73 -1.80 6.68
N THR A 95 2.60 -1.26 7.15
CA THR A 95 1.81 -1.83 8.24
C THR A 95 0.46 -2.32 7.73
N ARG A 96 0.07 -3.53 8.09
CA ARG A 96 -1.22 -4.10 7.68
C ARG A 96 -2.38 -3.40 8.37
N SER A 97 -3.35 -2.94 7.59
CA SER A 97 -4.59 -2.31 8.07
C SER A 97 -5.76 -3.27 7.92
N GLN A 98 -6.22 -3.81 9.03
CA GLN A 98 -7.32 -4.77 9.02
C GLN A 98 -8.67 -4.08 8.77
N GLY A 99 -9.46 -4.64 7.85
CA GLY A 99 -10.82 -4.17 7.59
C GLY A 99 -10.92 -2.84 6.85
N MET A 100 -9.79 -2.24 6.48
CA MET A 100 -9.76 -0.99 5.73
C MET A 100 -10.25 -1.21 4.29
N GLU A 101 -11.02 -0.28 3.79
CA GLU A 101 -11.34 -0.16 2.37
C GLU A 101 -10.49 0.94 1.74
N ILE A 102 -10.12 0.75 0.48
CA ILE A 102 -9.16 1.66 -0.17
C ILE A 102 -9.65 3.11 -0.27
N ASP A 103 -10.95 3.31 -0.40
CA ASP A 103 -11.56 4.63 -0.52
C ASP A 103 -11.65 5.40 0.81
N GLU A 104 -11.26 4.80 1.92
CA GLU A 104 -11.06 5.52 3.18
C GLU A 104 -9.83 6.44 3.13
N LEU A 105 -8.91 6.19 2.17
CA LEU A 105 -7.75 7.03 1.93
C LEU A 105 -8.04 8.06 0.85
N PRO A 106 -7.89 9.36 1.15
CA PRO A 106 -7.99 10.40 0.12
C PRO A 106 -6.87 10.27 -0.92
N SER A 107 -7.21 10.35 -2.20
CA SER A 107 -6.23 10.18 -3.29
C SER A 107 -5.07 11.19 -3.24
N ASN A 108 -5.31 12.38 -2.68
CA ASN A 108 -4.28 13.42 -2.53
C ASN A 108 -3.22 13.09 -1.46
N THR A 109 -3.48 12.12 -0.58
CA THR A 109 -2.53 11.67 0.44
C THR A 109 -1.65 10.51 -0.01
N VAL A 110 -1.92 9.93 -1.18
CA VAL A 110 -1.22 8.74 -1.68
C VAL A 110 -0.11 9.13 -2.63
N GLU A 111 1.08 8.60 -2.39
CA GLU A 111 2.26 8.76 -3.26
C GLU A 111 2.39 7.64 -4.27
N ALA A 112 2.16 6.41 -3.85
CA ALA A 112 2.28 5.25 -4.73
C ALA A 112 1.41 4.09 -4.22
N MET A 113 1.07 3.18 -5.12
CA MET A 113 0.35 1.94 -4.79
C MET A 113 0.96 0.76 -5.51
N GLU A 114 0.92 -0.39 -4.86
CA GLU A 114 1.32 -1.68 -5.42
C GLU A 114 0.15 -2.66 -5.29
N LEU A 115 -0.14 -3.38 -6.35
CA LEU A 115 -1.22 -4.37 -6.37
C LEU A 115 -0.66 -5.75 -6.72
N TYR A 116 -0.95 -6.70 -5.87
CA TYR A 116 -0.56 -8.09 -6.00
C TYR A 116 -1.79 -8.99 -5.93
N PRO A 117 -2.51 -9.19 -7.06
CA PRO A 117 -3.77 -9.95 -7.07
C PRO A 117 -3.58 -11.45 -6.81
N TYR A 118 -2.37 -11.95 -7.01
CA TYR A 118 -2.07 -13.36 -6.86
C TYR A 118 -1.08 -13.60 -5.72
N PHE A 119 -1.35 -14.59 -4.89
CA PHE A 119 -0.51 -14.91 -3.73
C PHE A 119 0.97 -15.10 -4.10
N SER A 120 1.23 -15.78 -5.20
CA SER A 120 2.59 -16.06 -5.67
C SER A 120 3.38 -14.80 -6.06
N THR A 121 2.70 -13.68 -6.25
CA THR A 121 3.32 -12.40 -6.61
C THR A 121 3.53 -11.47 -5.43
N ILE A 122 2.96 -11.81 -4.25
CA ILE A 122 3.07 -10.97 -3.06
C ILE A 122 4.49 -11.04 -2.51
N PRO A 123 5.21 -9.91 -2.36
CA PRO A 123 6.48 -9.88 -1.66
C PRO A 123 6.37 -10.46 -0.26
N ILE A 124 7.40 -11.17 0.19
CA ILE A 124 7.38 -11.87 1.49
C ILE A 124 7.06 -10.95 2.67
N GLU A 125 7.49 -9.69 2.58
CA GLU A 125 7.25 -8.67 3.59
C GLU A 125 5.77 -8.28 3.75
N PHE A 126 4.94 -8.56 2.73
CA PHE A 126 3.49 -8.28 2.74
C PHE A 126 2.65 -9.56 2.74
N GLN A 127 3.26 -10.70 3.00
CA GLN A 127 2.54 -11.96 3.16
C GLN A 127 2.04 -12.11 4.59
N ARG A 128 0.85 -12.66 4.73
CA ARG A 128 0.34 -13.06 6.05
C ARG A 128 1.00 -14.38 6.46
N ILE A 129 1.58 -14.41 7.64
CA ILE A 129 2.10 -15.62 8.25
C ILE A 129 1.01 -16.19 9.17
N GLY A 130 0.48 -17.37 8.84
CA GLY A 130 -0.52 -18.04 9.65
C GLY A 130 -1.28 -19.11 8.89
N ALA A 131 -1.61 -20.22 9.57
CA ALA A 131 -2.08 -21.46 8.96
C ALA A 131 -3.50 -21.42 8.38
N ASN A 132 -4.33 -20.39 8.66
CA ASN A 132 -5.76 -20.37 8.30
C ASN A 132 -6.16 -19.20 7.41
N THR A 133 -5.24 -18.65 6.66
CA THR A 133 -5.54 -17.52 5.80
C THR A 133 -5.43 -17.91 4.34
N THR A 134 -6.56 -18.02 3.67
CA THR A 134 -6.55 -18.06 2.20
C THR A 134 -6.18 -16.67 1.71
N PRO A 135 -5.00 -16.49 1.13
CA PRO A 135 -4.56 -15.17 0.73
C PRO A 135 -5.34 -14.76 -0.52
N CYS A 136 -6.05 -13.65 -0.39
CA CYS A 136 -6.78 -13.05 -1.49
C CYS A 136 -5.87 -12.28 -2.44
N GLY A 137 -4.76 -11.77 -1.94
CA GLY A 137 -3.92 -10.78 -2.59
C GLY A 137 -3.73 -9.57 -1.69
N THR A 138 -2.89 -8.64 -2.12
CA THR A 138 -2.45 -7.52 -1.29
C THR A 138 -2.43 -6.23 -2.11
N ILE A 139 -2.85 -5.14 -1.48
CA ILE A 139 -2.65 -3.77 -1.94
C ILE A 139 -1.72 -3.10 -0.93
N VAL A 140 -0.61 -2.54 -1.41
CA VAL A 140 0.30 -1.74 -0.58
C VAL A 140 0.13 -0.28 -1.00
N VAL A 141 -0.08 0.58 -0.02
CA VAL A 141 -0.24 2.02 -0.22
C VAL A 141 0.88 2.76 0.50
N TRP A 142 1.54 3.64 -0.22
CA TRP A 142 2.55 4.54 0.31
C TRP A 142 1.99 5.94 0.37
N THR A 143 1.97 6.54 1.56
CA THR A 143 1.47 7.89 1.73
C THR A 143 2.54 8.92 1.38
N ARG A 144 2.08 10.11 1.03
CA ARG A 144 2.98 11.24 0.76
C ARG A 144 3.67 11.69 2.04
N ILE A 145 4.96 11.98 1.92
CA ILE A 145 5.71 12.57 3.01
C ILE A 145 5.21 14.01 3.21
N PRO A 146 4.82 14.41 4.42
CA PRO A 146 4.44 15.79 4.70
C PRO A 146 5.55 16.76 4.27
N ASN A 147 5.17 17.85 3.65
CA ASN A 147 6.05 18.93 3.16
C ASN A 147 6.76 18.70 1.81
N GLY A 148 6.32 17.74 1.01
CA GLY A 148 6.72 17.63 -0.39
C GLY A 148 8.21 17.37 -0.66
N ARG A 149 9.00 17.08 0.36
CA ARG A 149 10.38 16.65 0.17
C ARG A 149 10.41 15.14 -0.10
N GLN A 150 10.41 14.82 -1.35
CA GLN A 150 10.79 13.47 -1.77
C GLN A 150 12.30 13.30 -1.58
N PRO A 151 12.74 12.14 -1.11
CA PRO A 151 14.16 11.85 -1.04
C PRO A 151 14.79 11.77 -2.42
#